data_7feae0fcfb3037a3827597d375991f86
#
_entry.id   7feae0fcfb3037a3827597d375991f86
#
_cell.length_a   1.000
_cell.length_b   1.000
_cell.length_c   1.000
_cell.angle_alpha   90.00
_cell.angle_beta   90.00
_cell.angle_gamma   90.00
#
_symmetry.space_group_name_H-M   'P 1'
#
loop_
_entity.id
_entity.type
_entity.pdbx_description
1 polymer ?
#
loop_
_entity_poly.entity_id
_entity_poly.type
_entity_poly.pdbx_seq_one_letter_code
_entity_poly.pdbx_strand_id
1 'polypeptide(L)'
;MTEKGKRTARKEKAVKKEKAGPEFDRYEELRDHGRINARIIDAATGLKVLTGTYVIRVKNTDGLRLFMNDYLPTLGKVYGSVTFLTRDGEVSYNGIQGFYKLQHNEFTLLIEGDIEEEAVAT
;
A
#
# COMPACT_ATOMS: atom_id res chain seq x y z
N MET A 1 -15.23 20.19 -4.67
CA MET A 1 -14.88 19.54 -5.71
C MET A 1 -13.50 19.04 -5.78
N THR A 2 -12.59 19.81 -5.43
CA THR A 2 -11.25 19.43 -5.42
C THR A 2 -10.99 18.24 -4.56
N GLU A 3 -11.58 18.12 -3.44
CA GLU A 3 -11.35 17.02 -2.60
C GLU A 3 -11.80 15.75 -3.23
N LYS A 4 -12.90 15.77 -3.90
CA LYS A 4 -13.38 14.63 -4.49
C LYS A 4 -12.40 14.27 -5.56
N GLY A 5 -11.87 15.22 -6.26
CA GLY A 5 -10.93 14.97 -7.27
C GLY A 5 -9.70 14.33 -6.73
N LYS A 6 -9.27 14.72 -5.56
CA LYS A 6 -8.11 14.18 -4.98
C LYS A 6 -8.29 12.75 -4.65
N ARG A 7 -9.40 12.37 -4.10
CA ARG A 7 -9.59 11.02 -3.75
C ARG A 7 -9.63 10.16 -4.96
N THR A 8 -10.22 10.66 -6.04
CA THR A 8 -10.29 9.90 -7.23
C THR A 8 -8.89 9.74 -7.78
N ALA A 9 -8.11 10.77 -7.71
CA ALA A 9 -6.77 10.70 -8.21
C ALA A 9 -5.96 9.68 -7.44
N ARG A 10 -6.15 9.61 -6.13
CA ARG A 10 -5.41 8.66 -5.35
C ARG A 10 -5.79 7.26 -5.78
N LYS A 11 -7.06 7.02 -6.00
CA LYS A 11 -7.51 5.75 -6.39
C LYS A 11 -6.96 5.38 -7.74
N GLU A 12 -6.92 6.25 -8.65
CA GLU A 12 -6.37 6.01 -9.91
C GLU A 12 -4.91 5.78 -9.85
N LYS A 13 -4.21 6.55 -9.07
CA LYS A 13 -2.82 6.39 -8.96
C LYS A 13 -2.46 5.10 -8.32
N ALA A 14 -3.37 4.50 -7.62
CA ALA A 14 -3.09 3.28 -6.95
C ALA A 14 -2.86 2.14 -7.91
N VAL A 15 -3.27 2.27 -9.14
CA VAL A 15 -3.11 1.18 -10.06
C VAL A 15 -2.11 1.51 -11.13
N LYS A 16 -0.90 1.05 -10.97
CA LYS A 16 0.11 1.29 -11.94
C LYS A 16 0.61 0.02 -12.45
N LYS A 17 0.73 -0.10 -13.70
CA LYS A 17 1.24 -1.26 -14.22
C LYS A 17 2.62 -1.22 -14.73
N GLU A 18 3.20 -0.11 -14.86
CA GLU A 18 4.49 -0.04 -15.35
C GLU A 18 5.51 -0.39 -14.41
N LYS A 19 6.63 -0.70 -14.79
CA LYS A 19 7.69 -0.97 -13.95
C LYS A 19 8.06 0.13 -13.12
N ALA A 20 8.40 -0.08 -11.98
CA ALA A 20 8.71 0.94 -11.09
C ALA A 20 10.17 1.27 -11.02
N GLY A 21 10.98 0.53 -11.55
CA GLY A 21 12.36 0.86 -11.48
C GLY A 21 13.19 -0.22 -10.85
N PRO A 22 14.40 0.06 -10.51
CA PRO A 22 15.34 -0.95 -10.06
C PRO A 22 14.89 -1.72 -8.84
N GLU A 23 14.15 -1.06 -7.98
CA GLU A 23 13.71 -1.70 -6.79
C GLU A 23 12.79 -2.85 -7.11
N PHE A 24 11.95 -2.69 -8.10
CA PHE A 24 11.03 -3.73 -8.45
C PHE A 24 11.80 -4.84 -9.14
N ASP A 25 12.78 -4.52 -9.93
CA ASP A 25 13.56 -5.51 -10.61
C ASP A 25 14.24 -6.41 -9.59
N ARG A 26 14.62 -5.87 -8.48
CA ARG A 26 15.30 -6.62 -7.46
C ARG A 26 14.42 -7.75 -6.94
N TYR A 27 13.13 -7.59 -6.93
CA TYR A 27 12.26 -8.58 -6.40
C TYR A 27 11.51 -9.37 -7.47
N GLU A 28 11.89 -9.22 -8.71
CA GLU A 28 11.23 -9.90 -9.77
C GLU A 28 11.16 -11.39 -9.62
N GLU A 29 12.17 -12.01 -9.09
CA GLU A 29 12.12 -13.43 -8.93
C GLU A 29 11.08 -13.85 -7.93
N LEU A 30 10.60 -12.98 -7.09
CA LEU A 30 9.60 -13.35 -6.13
C LEU A 30 8.20 -13.19 -6.69
N ARG A 31 8.09 -12.55 -7.82
CA ARG A 31 6.82 -12.20 -8.38
C ARG A 31 5.82 -13.33 -8.51
N ASP A 32 6.25 -14.45 -9.00
CA ASP A 32 5.35 -15.54 -9.20
C ASP A 32 5.07 -16.34 -7.93
N HIS A 33 5.70 -15.99 -6.86
CA HIS A 33 5.51 -16.72 -5.63
C HIS A 33 4.80 -15.91 -4.55
N GLY A 34 4.15 -14.83 -4.95
CA GLY A 34 3.48 -13.98 -3.96
C GLY A 34 2.35 -14.72 -3.29
N ARG A 35 2.37 -14.76 -1.98
CA ARG A 35 1.33 -15.42 -1.22
C ARG A 35 0.59 -14.53 -0.26
N ILE A 36 0.87 -13.26 -0.25
CA ILE A 36 0.22 -12.38 0.69
C ILE A 36 -1.10 -11.90 0.11
N ASN A 37 -2.14 -12.01 0.90
CA ASN A 37 -3.43 -11.51 0.52
C ASN A 37 -3.61 -10.20 1.27
N ALA A 38 -3.81 -9.13 0.54
CA ALA A 38 -3.92 -7.82 1.16
C ALA A 38 -5.37 -7.34 1.10
N ARG A 39 -5.84 -6.83 2.23
CA ARG A 39 -7.18 -6.32 2.34
C ARG A 39 -7.05 -4.87 2.68
N ILE A 40 -7.51 -3.99 1.81
CA ILE A 40 -7.40 -2.56 2.04
C ILE A 40 -8.78 -2.04 2.34
N ILE A 41 -8.96 -1.52 3.54
CA ILE A 41 -10.25 -1.00 3.98
C ILE A 41 -10.14 0.51 4.06
N ASP A 42 -10.89 1.21 3.24
CA ASP A 42 -10.83 2.66 3.19
C ASP A 42 -12.26 3.17 3.35
N ALA A 43 -12.48 3.98 4.35
CA ALA A 43 -13.81 4.53 4.59
C ALA A 43 -14.37 5.23 3.38
N ALA A 44 -13.53 5.81 2.57
CA ALA A 44 -14.00 6.54 1.41
C ALA A 44 -14.28 5.66 0.21
N THR A 45 -13.54 4.60 0.02
CA THR A 45 -13.67 3.81 -1.18
C THR A 45 -14.08 2.37 -0.96
N GLY A 46 -14.17 1.95 0.29
CA GLY A 46 -14.60 0.59 0.58
C GLY A 46 -13.48 -0.41 0.68
N LEU A 47 -13.78 -1.65 0.42
CA LEU A 47 -12.82 -2.72 0.58
C LEU A 47 -12.24 -3.13 -0.74
N LYS A 48 -10.95 -3.35 -0.77
CA LYS A 48 -10.31 -3.86 -1.96
C LYS A 48 -9.41 -5.00 -1.51
N VAL A 49 -9.37 -6.07 -2.26
CA VAL A 49 -8.54 -7.22 -1.93
C VAL A 49 -7.53 -7.44 -3.05
N LEU A 50 -6.27 -7.62 -2.67
CA LEU A 50 -5.22 -7.89 -3.63
C LEU A 50 -4.65 -9.26 -3.32
N THR A 51 -4.55 -10.11 -4.32
CA THR A 51 -3.97 -11.43 -4.09
C THR A 51 -2.66 -11.49 -4.84
N GLY A 52 -1.85 -12.43 -4.48
CA GLY A 52 -0.57 -12.61 -5.17
C GLY A 52 0.43 -11.50 -4.92
N THR A 53 0.35 -10.90 -3.75
CA THR A 53 1.29 -9.84 -3.40
C THR A 53 2.57 -10.48 -2.90
N TYR A 54 3.69 -10.00 -3.36
CA TYR A 54 4.95 -10.59 -2.94
C TYR A 54 5.83 -9.62 -2.14
N VAL A 55 5.57 -8.34 -2.22
CA VAL A 55 6.29 -7.37 -1.41
C VAL A 55 5.34 -6.24 -1.06
N ILE A 56 5.38 -5.79 0.18
CA ILE A 56 4.59 -4.66 0.61
C ILE A 56 5.57 -3.67 1.22
N ARG A 57 5.57 -2.44 0.72
CA ARG A 57 6.48 -1.44 1.21
C ARG A 57 5.69 -0.37 1.94
N VAL A 58 5.99 -0.17 3.20
CA VAL A 58 5.34 0.85 4.00
C VAL A 58 6.34 1.95 4.25
N LYS A 59 6.05 3.15 3.77
CA LYS A 59 6.95 4.26 3.93
C LYS A 59 6.32 5.28 4.85
N ASN A 60 6.95 5.50 5.99
CA ASN A 60 6.49 6.47 6.96
C ASN A 60 7.48 7.59 7.06
N THR A 61 7.14 8.64 7.76
CA THR A 61 8.05 9.75 7.92
C THR A 61 9.30 9.30 8.64
N ASP A 62 9.21 8.28 9.47
CA ASP A 62 10.37 7.86 10.22
C ASP A 62 11.06 6.63 9.66
N GLY A 63 10.68 6.17 8.51
CA GLY A 63 11.39 5.03 7.97
C GLY A 63 10.62 4.23 6.97
N LEU A 64 11.26 3.19 6.50
CA LEU A 64 10.71 2.36 5.47
C LEU A 64 10.71 0.93 5.96
N ARG A 65 9.66 0.17 5.71
CA ARG A 65 9.61 -1.22 6.05
C ARG A 65 9.17 -2.02 4.86
N LEU A 66 9.74 -3.21 4.71
CA LEU A 66 9.36 -4.09 3.63
C LEU A 66 8.89 -5.40 4.21
N PHE A 67 7.78 -5.91 3.70
CA PHE A 67 7.25 -7.17 4.17
C PHE A 67 7.13 -8.13 2.98
N MET A 68 7.49 -9.36 3.20
CA MET A 68 7.45 -10.38 2.16
C MET A 68 6.75 -11.61 2.69
N ASN A 69 6.64 -12.66 1.87
CA ASN A 69 5.97 -13.87 2.28
C ASN A 69 6.54 -14.38 3.60
N ASP A 70 5.67 -14.92 4.39
CA ASP A 70 6.03 -15.54 5.66
C ASP A 70 6.73 -14.62 6.66
N TYR A 71 6.45 -13.35 6.58
CA TYR A 71 7.04 -12.41 7.52
C TYR A 71 6.39 -12.59 8.89
N LEU A 72 7.09 -12.21 9.92
CA LEU A 72 6.59 -12.34 11.27
C LEU A 72 5.37 -11.46 11.48
N PRO A 73 4.49 -11.84 12.39
CA PRO A 73 3.31 -11.02 12.66
C PRO A 73 3.72 -9.61 13.07
N THR A 74 3.09 -8.63 12.51
CA THR A 74 3.47 -7.25 12.74
C THR A 74 2.25 -6.34 12.73
N LEU A 75 2.27 -5.34 13.61
CA LEU A 75 1.23 -4.34 13.64
C LEU A 75 1.94 -3.01 13.53
N GLY A 76 1.35 -2.07 12.87
CA GLY A 76 2.00 -0.77 12.77
C GLY A 76 1.09 0.33 12.30
N LYS A 77 1.63 1.53 12.23
CA LYS A 77 0.90 2.67 11.79
C LYS A 77 1.45 3.12 10.47
N VAL A 78 0.62 3.76 9.66
CA VAL A 78 1.05 4.29 8.41
C VAL A 78 0.80 5.79 8.42
N TYR A 79 1.79 6.55 8.05
CA TYR A 79 1.63 7.97 7.87
C TYR A 79 2.55 8.29 6.70
N GLY A 80 2.10 8.03 5.51
CA GLY A 80 2.92 8.18 4.32
C GLY A 80 2.33 7.38 3.19
N SER A 81 2.97 6.28 2.81
CA SER A 81 2.48 5.52 1.68
C SER A 81 2.66 4.03 1.87
N VAL A 82 1.86 3.26 1.16
CA VAL A 82 1.97 1.81 1.18
C VAL A 82 1.91 1.36 -0.28
N THR A 83 2.86 0.57 -0.69
CA THR A 83 2.93 0.08 -2.05
C THR A 83 2.90 -1.43 -2.04
N PHE A 84 2.03 -2.00 -2.85
CA PHE A 84 1.91 -3.44 -2.95
C PHE A 84 2.41 -3.89 -4.31
N LEU A 85 3.38 -4.80 -4.32
CA LEU A 85 3.88 -5.34 -5.57
C LEU A 85 3.19 -6.67 -5.75
N THR A 86 2.30 -6.75 -6.73
CA THR A 86 1.56 -7.97 -6.96
C THR A 86 1.96 -8.56 -8.29
N ARG A 87 1.56 -9.77 -8.51
CA ARG A 87 1.83 -10.43 -9.73
C ARG A 87 1.30 -9.65 -10.92
N ASP A 88 0.21 -8.93 -10.75
CA ASP A 88 -0.39 -8.17 -11.81
C ASP A 88 0.07 -6.73 -11.93
N GLY A 89 0.91 -6.31 -11.07
CA GLY A 89 1.44 -4.95 -11.14
C GLY A 89 1.54 -4.29 -9.78
N GLU A 90 1.78 -3.01 -9.78
CA GLU A 90 1.98 -2.26 -8.58
C GLU A 90 0.72 -1.51 -8.18
N VAL A 91 0.39 -1.54 -6.92
CA VAL A 91 -0.74 -0.77 -6.40
C VAL A 91 -0.19 0.08 -5.27
N SER A 92 -0.40 1.37 -5.31
CA SER A 92 0.20 2.27 -4.34
C SER A 92 -0.83 3.23 -3.77
N TYR A 93 -0.75 3.45 -2.46
CA TYR A 93 -1.61 4.39 -1.79
C TYR A 93 -0.71 5.42 -1.15
N ASN A 94 -0.78 6.66 -1.60
CA ASN A 94 0.12 7.71 -1.13
C ASN A 94 -0.62 8.75 -0.29
N GLY A 95 0.09 9.32 0.64
CA GLY A 95 -0.47 10.39 1.46
C GLY A 95 -1.61 9.90 2.35
N ILE A 96 -1.47 8.74 2.94
CA ILE A 96 -2.53 8.19 3.76
C ILE A 96 -2.09 8.02 5.20
N GLN A 97 -3.05 7.87 6.09
CA GLN A 97 -2.74 7.55 7.46
C GLN A 97 -3.69 6.46 7.90
N GLY A 98 -3.21 5.58 8.72
CA GLY A 98 -4.00 4.47 9.20
C GLY A 98 -3.15 3.45 9.93
N PHE A 99 -3.61 2.21 9.90
CA PHE A 99 -2.92 1.15 10.61
C PHE A 99 -2.84 -0.09 9.73
N TYR A 100 -1.88 -0.95 10.01
CA TYR A 100 -1.81 -2.19 9.26
C TYR A 100 -1.50 -3.34 10.20
N LYS A 101 -1.82 -4.54 9.75
CA LYS A 101 -1.54 -5.73 10.51
C LYS A 101 -1.17 -6.80 9.51
N LEU A 102 -0.09 -7.50 9.77
CA LEU A 102 0.33 -8.60 8.91
C LEU A 102 0.43 -9.84 9.77
N GLN A 103 -0.21 -10.92 9.34
CA GLN A 103 -0.13 -12.15 10.07
C GLN A 103 -0.50 -13.28 9.16
N HIS A 104 0.30 -14.33 9.12
CA HIS A 104 0.01 -15.51 8.30
C HIS A 104 -0.27 -15.14 6.83
N ASN A 105 0.57 -14.29 6.27
CA ASN A 105 0.45 -13.86 4.89
C ASN A 105 -0.88 -13.15 4.60
N GLU A 106 -1.47 -12.58 5.63
CA GLU A 106 -2.67 -11.79 5.44
C GLU A 106 -2.35 -10.39 5.93
N PHE A 107 -2.41 -9.43 5.04
CA PHE A 107 -2.10 -8.04 5.39
C PHE A 107 -3.39 -7.25 5.34
N THR A 108 -3.69 -6.54 6.39
CA THR A 108 -4.89 -5.72 6.44
C THR A 108 -4.43 -4.27 6.64
N LEU A 109 -4.87 -3.41 5.75
CA LEU A 109 -4.54 -2.00 5.83
C LEU A 109 -5.85 -1.25 6.06
N LEU A 110 -5.91 -0.50 7.14
CA LEU A 110 -7.09 0.28 7.43
C LEU A 110 -6.71 1.73 7.21
N ILE A 111 -7.25 2.35 6.18
CA ILE A 111 -6.94 3.73 5.86
C ILE A 111 -7.95 4.60 6.56
N GLU A 112 -7.49 5.39 7.51
CA GLU A 112 -8.38 6.25 8.23
C GLU A 112 -8.64 7.53 7.46
N GLY A 113 -7.74 7.93 6.62
CA GLY A 113 -7.95 9.12 5.83
C GLY A 113 -6.68 9.54 5.12
N ASP A 114 -6.72 10.68 4.49
CA ASP A 114 -5.57 11.19 3.80
C ASP A 114 -4.82 12.09 4.77
N ILE A 115 -3.55 12.24 4.53
CA ILE A 115 -2.76 13.10 5.36
C ILE A 115 -3.16 14.51 4.99
N GLU A 116 -3.42 15.26 6.02
CA GLU A 116 -3.85 16.62 5.79
C GLU A 116 -2.78 17.64 5.66
N GLU A 117 -1.80 17.31 4.99
CA GLU A 117 -0.72 18.17 4.84
C GLU A 117 -1.09 19.34 4.15
N GLU A 118 -1.90 19.24 3.18
CA GLU A 118 -2.28 20.34 2.49
C GLU A 118 -2.90 21.28 3.38
N ALA A 119 -3.60 20.81 4.27
CA ALA A 119 -4.27 21.69 5.17
C ALA A 119 -3.20 22.41 5.88
N VAL A 120 -2.18 21.76 6.16
CA VAL A 120 -1.15 22.37 6.87
C VAL A 120 -0.47 23.35 6.06
N ALA A 121 -0.29 23.07 4.83
CA ALA A 121 0.40 23.95 4.01
C ALA A 121 -0.32 25.24 3.88
N THR A 122 -1.50 25.25 4.18
CA THR A 122 -2.19 26.49 4.09
C THR A 122 -1.86 27.34 5.29
#